data_833716e12424b95f156416a89194304a
#
_entry.id   833716e12424b95f156416a89194304a
#
_cell.length_a   1.000
_cell.length_b   1.000
_cell.length_c   1.000
_cell.angle_alpha   90.00
_cell.angle_beta   90.00
_cell.angle_gamma   90.00
#
_symmetry.space_group_name_H-M   'P 1'
#
loop_
_entity.id
_entity.type
_entity.pdbx_description
1 polymer ?
#
loop_
_entity_poly.entity_id
_entity_poly.type
_entity_poly.pdbx_seq_one_letter_code
_entity_poly.pdbx_strand_id
1 'polypeptide(L)'
;SFGNQCYALDENRLKISLTTGDDIEKVYICYGDPFDAGIMGGQEVWEGTKEEIKTYMTLDHNRIWNVVVEPKHKRLRYYFIVEDSKESLCFLEDGLFSKEELKSLMLPSYFVMPWLNSSDVNVTPKWVQDTVWYQIFPDRFCNGNPSINPEHCKKWQKGKVGMGDFYGGDIYGIKEKIPYLKDLGITGIYINPILKSSTNHKYNTDDYEVIDPHFGDDKIFKETVELAHKNGIKVMVDAVFNHSGSDHPFWKDVQKNG
;
A
#
# COMPACT_ATOMS: atom_id res chain seq x y z
N SER A 1 -7.15 6.28 13.09
CA SER A 1 -6.34 5.28 12.36
C SER A 1 -5.78 5.89 11.08
N PHE A 2 -4.54 5.59 10.76
CA PHE A 2 -3.96 5.95 9.48
C PHE A 2 -4.55 5.06 8.38
N GLY A 3 -5.13 5.66 7.37
CA GLY A 3 -5.71 4.98 6.23
C GLY A 3 -5.88 5.94 5.06
N ASN A 4 -6.40 5.46 3.95
CA ASN A 4 -6.59 6.29 2.75
C ASN A 4 -7.51 7.51 2.99
N GLN A 5 -8.33 7.46 4.04
CA GLN A 5 -9.27 8.53 4.39
C GLN A 5 -8.75 9.51 5.45
N CYS A 6 -7.69 9.15 6.20
CA CYS A 6 -7.06 10.03 7.17
C CYS A 6 -5.57 9.73 7.24
N TYR A 7 -4.72 10.66 6.81
CA TYR A 7 -3.26 10.50 6.83
C TYR A 7 -2.53 11.82 7.01
N ALA A 8 -1.31 11.71 7.54
CA ALA A 8 -0.40 12.83 7.72
C ALA A 8 0.16 13.32 6.39
N LEU A 9 0.05 14.60 6.10
CA LEU A 9 0.76 15.27 5.01
C LEU A 9 2.17 15.65 5.44
N ASP A 10 2.31 16.09 6.67
CA ASP A 10 3.54 16.40 7.35
C ASP A 10 3.33 16.28 8.87
N GLU A 11 4.29 16.69 9.66
CA GLU A 11 4.24 16.60 11.14
C GLU A 11 3.17 17.48 11.82
N ASN A 12 2.50 18.36 11.07
CA ASN A 12 1.50 19.29 11.61
C ASN A 12 0.15 19.16 10.94
N ARG A 13 0.07 18.62 9.71
CA ARG A 13 -1.15 18.64 8.88
C ARG A 13 -1.64 17.23 8.58
N LEU A 14 -2.95 17.06 8.75
CA LEU A 14 -3.68 15.85 8.37
C LEU A 14 -4.56 16.14 7.15
N LYS A 15 -4.54 15.25 6.17
CA LYS A 15 -5.58 15.20 5.16
C LYS A 15 -6.64 14.21 5.59
N ILE A 16 -7.90 14.67 5.57
CA ILE A 16 -9.06 13.87 5.89
C ILE A 16 -9.97 13.87 4.68
N SER A 17 -10.48 12.70 4.32
CA SER A 17 -11.36 12.49 3.17
C SER A 17 -12.62 11.76 3.60
N LEU A 18 -13.75 12.13 2.98
CA LEU A 18 -15.02 11.44 3.13
C LEU A 18 -15.57 11.10 1.73
N THR A 19 -16.05 9.88 1.54
CA THR A 19 -16.78 9.49 0.32
C THR A 19 -18.27 9.41 0.63
N THR A 20 -19.08 10.07 -0.19
CA THR A 20 -20.54 10.08 -0.10
C THR A 20 -21.17 9.71 -1.44
N GLY A 21 -22.47 9.48 -1.46
CA GLY A 21 -23.27 9.52 -2.69
C GLY A 21 -23.26 10.93 -3.33
N ASP A 22 -23.73 11.02 -4.54
CA ASP A 22 -23.87 12.28 -5.29
C ASP A 22 -25.08 13.12 -4.88
N ASP A 23 -25.95 12.55 -4.06
CA ASP A 23 -27.10 13.19 -3.42
C ASP A 23 -26.71 14.12 -2.27
N ILE A 24 -25.54 13.95 -1.65
CA ILE A 24 -25.05 14.84 -0.59
C ILE A 24 -24.59 16.18 -1.18
N GLU A 25 -25.24 17.25 -0.77
CA GLU A 25 -24.99 18.61 -1.28
C GLU A 25 -23.89 19.35 -0.52
N LYS A 26 -23.82 19.15 0.81
CA LYS A 26 -22.82 19.79 1.68
C LYS A 26 -22.26 18.84 2.71
N VAL A 27 -20.98 19.03 3.00
CA VAL A 27 -20.30 18.33 4.07
C VAL A 27 -19.55 19.34 4.94
N TYR A 28 -19.69 19.19 6.25
CA TYR A 28 -18.89 19.91 7.25
C TYR A 28 -18.07 18.91 8.03
N ILE A 29 -16.87 19.31 8.42
CA ILE A 29 -16.09 18.62 9.44
C ILE A 29 -16.22 19.41 10.75
N CYS A 30 -16.51 18.71 11.84
CA CYS A 30 -16.44 19.22 13.18
C CYS A 30 -15.24 18.59 13.87
N TYR A 31 -14.26 19.37 14.29
CA TYR A 31 -13.00 18.86 14.81
C TYR A 31 -12.41 19.70 15.93
N GLY A 32 -11.56 19.08 16.75
CA GLY A 32 -10.84 19.75 17.83
C GLY A 32 -10.07 18.78 18.70
N ASP A 33 -9.50 19.28 19.80
CA ASP A 33 -8.78 18.45 20.77
C ASP A 33 -9.79 17.56 21.52
N PRO A 34 -9.53 16.23 21.62
CA PRO A 34 -10.40 15.31 22.36
C PRO A 34 -10.55 15.67 23.86
N PHE A 35 -9.66 16.48 24.41
CA PHE A 35 -9.66 16.86 25.82
C PHE A 35 -10.22 18.27 26.11
N ASP A 36 -10.62 19.02 25.09
CA ASP A 36 -11.19 20.38 25.29
C ASP A 36 -12.49 20.35 26.14
N ALA A 37 -13.25 19.24 26.09
CA ALA A 37 -14.45 19.03 26.90
C ALA A 37 -14.21 18.27 28.23
N GLY A 38 -12.95 18.09 28.64
CA GLY A 38 -12.55 17.31 29.80
C GLY A 38 -12.35 15.81 29.52
N ILE A 39 -11.63 15.13 30.42
CA ILE A 39 -11.15 13.75 30.23
C ILE A 39 -12.30 12.72 30.14
N MET A 40 -13.40 12.98 30.84
CA MET A 40 -14.54 12.04 30.92
C MET A 40 -15.74 12.45 30.04
N GLY A 41 -15.55 13.43 29.14
CA GLY A 41 -16.67 14.00 28.42
C GLY A 41 -17.67 14.60 29.40
N GLY A 42 -17.64 15.89 29.63
CA GLY A 42 -18.66 16.54 30.44
C GLY A 42 -20.06 16.22 29.90
N GLN A 43 -21.11 16.57 30.64
CA GLN A 43 -22.51 16.35 30.21
C GLN A 43 -22.91 17.14 28.93
N GLU A 44 -21.98 17.89 28.36
CA GLU A 44 -22.21 18.67 27.14
C GLU A 44 -21.66 17.94 25.91
N VAL A 45 -22.41 18.00 24.83
CA VAL A 45 -21.97 17.50 23.53
C VAL A 45 -20.73 18.29 23.10
N TRP A 46 -19.66 17.57 22.83
CA TRP A 46 -18.46 18.18 22.27
C TRP A 46 -18.75 18.71 20.87
N GLU A 47 -18.66 20.02 20.65
CA GLU A 47 -19.01 20.65 19.38
C GLU A 47 -17.80 20.84 18.45
N GLY A 48 -16.63 21.19 18.99
CA GLY A 48 -15.43 21.48 18.20
C GLY A 48 -15.59 22.68 17.25
N THR A 49 -14.62 22.83 16.34
CA THR A 49 -14.69 23.81 15.25
C THR A 49 -15.43 23.21 14.07
N LYS A 50 -16.51 23.87 13.61
CA LYS A 50 -17.25 23.45 12.40
C LYS A 50 -16.72 24.20 11.18
N GLU A 51 -16.32 23.44 10.14
CA GLU A 51 -15.81 23.98 8.88
C GLU A 51 -16.50 23.29 7.69
N GLU A 52 -16.94 24.05 6.70
CA GLU A 52 -17.51 23.53 5.46
C GLU A 52 -16.40 23.00 4.54
N ILE A 53 -16.53 21.76 4.07
CA ILE A 53 -15.59 21.18 3.11
C ILE A 53 -16.02 21.60 1.70
N LYS A 54 -15.26 22.52 1.09
CA LYS A 54 -15.53 23.04 -0.25
C LYS A 54 -14.84 22.30 -1.37
N THR A 55 -13.79 21.52 -1.05
CA THR A 55 -13.00 20.78 -2.02
C THR A 55 -13.52 19.37 -2.15
N TYR A 56 -14.06 19.04 -3.32
CA TYR A 56 -14.47 17.67 -3.61
C TYR A 56 -14.20 17.28 -5.07
N MET A 57 -14.16 15.97 -5.31
CA MET A 57 -14.07 15.36 -6.64
C MET A 57 -15.32 14.49 -6.86
N THR A 58 -15.92 14.58 -8.03
CA THR A 58 -17.03 13.70 -8.42
C THR A 58 -16.48 12.53 -9.23
N LEU A 59 -16.87 11.31 -8.85
CA LEU A 59 -16.56 10.06 -9.52
C LEU A 59 -17.87 9.29 -9.71
N ASP A 60 -18.31 9.15 -10.96
CA ASP A 60 -19.56 8.46 -11.28
C ASP A 60 -20.72 8.87 -10.35
N HIS A 61 -21.10 8.02 -9.41
CA HIS A 61 -22.18 8.22 -8.43
C HIS A 61 -21.68 8.59 -7.03
N ASN A 62 -20.41 9.02 -6.90
CA ASN A 62 -19.81 9.35 -5.62
C ASN A 62 -19.15 10.72 -5.64
N ARG A 63 -19.08 11.35 -4.46
CA ARG A 63 -18.23 12.52 -4.20
C ARG A 63 -17.20 12.21 -3.14
N ILE A 64 -15.96 12.59 -3.40
CA ILE A 64 -14.86 12.49 -2.43
C ILE A 64 -14.57 13.90 -1.93
N TRP A 65 -14.91 14.17 -0.69
CA TRP A 65 -14.67 15.42 0.00
C TRP A 65 -13.31 15.40 0.65
N ASN A 66 -12.55 16.49 0.55
CA ASN A 66 -11.19 16.57 1.06
C ASN A 66 -11.01 17.84 1.90
N VAL A 67 -10.41 17.68 3.06
CA VAL A 67 -10.02 18.78 3.95
C VAL A 67 -8.63 18.54 4.53
N VAL A 68 -7.90 19.61 4.76
CA VAL A 68 -6.63 19.59 5.48
C VAL A 68 -6.82 20.32 6.79
N VAL A 69 -6.54 19.65 7.90
CA VAL A 69 -6.64 20.21 9.24
C VAL A 69 -5.26 20.24 9.91
N GLU A 70 -5.04 21.25 10.75
CA GLU A 70 -3.83 21.41 11.55
C GLU A 70 -4.18 21.33 13.04
N PRO A 71 -4.04 20.14 13.68
CA PRO A 71 -4.39 19.96 15.08
C PRO A 71 -3.44 20.71 16.01
N LYS A 72 -3.97 21.61 16.83
CA LYS A 72 -3.20 22.44 17.77
C LYS A 72 -2.24 21.63 18.66
N HIS A 73 -2.66 20.46 19.10
CA HIS A 73 -1.91 19.60 20.02
C HIS A 73 -1.50 18.25 19.39
N LYS A 74 -1.38 18.20 18.06
CA LYS A 74 -1.02 16.96 17.30
C LYS A 74 -1.94 15.78 17.56
N ARG A 75 -3.14 16.01 18.03
CA ARG A 75 -4.21 15.04 18.26
C ARG A 75 -5.54 15.65 17.85
N LEU A 76 -6.46 14.82 17.38
CA LEU A 76 -7.69 15.25 16.80
C LEU A 76 -8.83 14.31 17.16
N ARG A 77 -9.98 14.87 17.52
CA ARG A 77 -11.28 14.22 17.48
C ARG A 77 -12.11 14.92 16.40
N TYR A 78 -12.86 14.17 15.62
CA TYR A 78 -13.69 14.76 14.58
C TYR A 78 -14.90 13.89 14.25
N TYR A 79 -15.90 14.50 13.61
CA TYR A 79 -17.02 13.86 12.94
C TYR A 79 -17.45 14.73 11.77
N PHE A 80 -18.30 14.18 10.90
CA PHE A 80 -18.82 14.95 9.78
C PHE A 80 -20.29 15.28 9.98
N ILE A 81 -20.75 16.38 9.40
CA ILE A 81 -22.15 16.66 9.16
C ILE A 81 -22.35 16.59 7.66
N VAL A 82 -23.26 15.74 7.23
CA VAL A 82 -23.62 15.55 5.82
C VAL A 82 -25.04 16.06 5.61
N GLU A 83 -25.25 16.82 4.54
CA GLU A 83 -26.53 17.46 4.24
C GLU A 83 -26.96 17.12 2.80
N ASP A 84 -28.15 16.61 2.65
CA ASP A 84 -28.85 16.50 1.37
C ASP A 84 -30.01 17.52 1.29
N SER A 85 -30.88 17.39 0.28
CA SER A 85 -32.06 18.27 0.11
C SER A 85 -33.15 18.07 1.16
N LYS A 86 -33.07 17.06 2.02
CA LYS A 86 -34.13 16.65 2.96
C LYS A 86 -33.70 16.77 4.41
N GLU A 87 -32.48 16.38 4.74
CA GLU A 87 -32.03 16.27 6.12
C GLU A 87 -30.55 16.60 6.29
N SER A 88 -30.15 16.77 7.55
CA SER A 88 -28.77 16.98 7.97
C SER A 88 -28.43 15.96 9.06
N LEU A 89 -27.45 15.10 8.80
CA LEU A 89 -27.05 14.02 9.71
C LEU A 89 -25.61 14.17 10.15
N CYS A 90 -25.33 13.72 11.36
CA CYS A 90 -23.97 13.60 11.91
C CYS A 90 -23.42 12.20 11.60
N PHE A 91 -22.29 12.13 10.95
CA PHE A 91 -21.58 10.87 10.64
C PHE A 91 -20.41 10.67 11.59
N LEU A 92 -20.51 9.62 12.41
CA LEU A 92 -19.54 9.16 13.39
C LEU A 92 -18.99 7.79 12.99
N GLU A 93 -18.06 7.26 13.78
CA GLU A 93 -17.45 5.96 13.51
C GLU A 93 -18.47 4.80 13.53
N ASP A 94 -19.51 4.91 14.35
CA ASP A 94 -20.56 3.90 14.54
C ASP A 94 -21.83 4.16 13.71
N GLY A 95 -21.89 5.22 12.91
CA GLY A 95 -23.00 5.44 11.98
C GLY A 95 -23.46 6.88 11.80
N LEU A 96 -24.67 7.01 11.26
CA LEU A 96 -25.36 8.28 11.01
C LEU A 96 -26.40 8.54 12.10
N PHE A 97 -26.41 9.75 12.62
CA PHE A 97 -27.31 10.17 13.71
C PHE A 97 -27.89 11.56 13.39
N SER A 98 -29.14 11.79 13.75
CA SER A 98 -29.67 13.14 13.84
C SER A 98 -28.92 13.93 14.95
N LYS A 99 -29.03 15.24 14.92
CA LYS A 99 -28.42 16.08 15.96
C LYS A 99 -29.02 15.83 17.36
N GLU A 100 -30.29 15.48 17.41
CA GLU A 100 -31.01 15.12 18.63
C GLU A 100 -30.54 13.78 19.18
N GLU A 101 -30.39 12.77 18.32
CA GLU A 101 -29.85 11.47 18.71
C GLU A 101 -28.42 11.59 19.21
N LEU A 102 -27.54 12.33 18.52
CA LEU A 102 -26.18 12.58 18.95
C LEU A 102 -26.12 13.17 20.37
N LYS A 103 -27.00 14.11 20.70
CA LYS A 103 -27.10 14.69 22.05
C LYS A 103 -27.55 13.70 23.11
N SER A 104 -28.27 12.66 22.73
CA SER A 104 -28.76 11.62 23.65
C SER A 104 -27.75 10.52 23.91
N LEU A 105 -26.69 10.41 23.09
CA LEU A 105 -25.65 9.39 23.26
C LEU A 105 -24.80 9.71 24.50
N MET A 106 -24.66 8.72 25.37
CA MET A 106 -23.83 8.86 26.57
C MET A 106 -22.33 8.90 26.23
N LEU A 107 -21.90 8.14 25.21
CA LEU A 107 -20.52 8.04 24.72
C LEU A 107 -20.50 7.96 23.18
N PRO A 108 -20.57 9.10 22.48
CA PRO A 108 -20.49 9.08 21.01
C PRO A 108 -19.13 8.60 20.51
N SER A 109 -19.15 7.71 19.52
CA SER A 109 -17.93 7.17 18.88
C SER A 109 -17.42 8.09 17.78
N TYR A 110 -16.76 9.17 18.19
CA TYR A 110 -16.11 10.08 17.25
C TYR A 110 -14.90 9.42 16.57
N PHE A 111 -14.58 9.86 15.37
CA PHE A 111 -13.27 9.54 14.75
C PHE A 111 -12.15 10.20 15.57
N VAL A 112 -11.08 9.46 15.82
CA VAL A 112 -9.96 9.93 16.65
C VAL A 112 -8.63 9.70 15.96
N MET A 113 -7.83 10.75 15.89
CA MET A 113 -6.39 10.69 15.63
C MET A 113 -5.68 10.92 16.98
N PRO A 114 -5.17 9.87 17.63
CA PRO A 114 -4.66 9.98 18.99
C PRO A 114 -3.39 10.81 19.08
N TRP A 115 -2.53 10.74 18.08
CA TRP A 115 -1.28 11.50 18.02
C TRP A 115 -0.70 11.52 16.61
N LEU A 116 -0.21 12.68 16.17
CA LEU A 116 0.50 12.88 14.92
C LEU A 116 2.00 12.95 15.17
N ASN A 117 2.71 11.84 14.92
CA ASN A 117 4.17 11.79 15.04
C ASN A 117 4.84 12.11 13.71
N SER A 118 6.04 12.69 13.78
CA SER A 118 6.88 12.88 12.59
C SER A 118 7.29 11.55 11.94
N SER A 119 7.42 10.47 12.72
CA SER A 119 7.69 9.12 12.25
C SER A 119 6.55 8.50 11.45
N ASP A 120 5.32 9.00 11.63
CA ASP A 120 4.12 8.51 10.93
C ASP A 120 3.88 9.24 9.59
N VAL A 121 4.69 10.27 9.32
CA VAL A 121 4.64 11.00 8.06
C VAL A 121 5.32 10.17 6.97
N ASN A 122 4.52 9.64 6.06
CA ASN A 122 5.05 8.88 4.92
C ASN A 122 5.64 9.83 3.87
N VAL A 123 6.93 10.12 4.00
CA VAL A 123 7.65 10.95 3.02
C VAL A 123 8.07 10.08 1.84
N THR A 124 7.21 9.99 0.84
CA THR A 124 7.55 9.33 -0.41
C THR A 124 8.66 10.11 -1.14
N PRO A 125 9.79 9.47 -1.48
CA PRO A 125 10.84 10.13 -2.26
C PRO A 125 10.29 10.68 -3.59
N LYS A 126 10.73 11.88 -3.99
CA LYS A 126 10.21 12.54 -5.21
C LYS A 126 10.28 11.67 -6.46
N TRP A 127 11.35 10.88 -6.60
CA TRP A 127 11.54 10.00 -7.77
C TRP A 127 10.45 8.92 -7.91
N VAL A 128 9.76 8.52 -6.83
CA VAL A 128 8.69 7.51 -6.89
C VAL A 128 7.48 8.02 -7.65
N GLN A 129 7.17 9.32 -7.53
CA GLN A 129 6.00 9.93 -8.19
C GLN A 129 6.13 9.94 -9.72
N ASP A 130 7.36 10.01 -10.23
CA ASP A 130 7.66 10.07 -11.66
C ASP A 130 8.09 8.71 -12.23
N THR A 131 8.00 7.63 -11.41
CA THR A 131 8.47 6.30 -11.83
C THR A 131 7.38 5.54 -12.57
N VAL A 132 7.71 5.09 -13.78
CA VAL A 132 6.91 4.13 -14.55
C VAL A 132 7.43 2.73 -14.24
N TRP A 133 6.63 1.98 -13.47
CA TRP A 133 6.98 0.65 -13.00
C TRP A 133 6.63 -0.45 -14.00
N TYR A 134 7.53 -1.40 -14.18
CA TYR A 134 7.30 -2.65 -14.90
C TYR A 134 7.52 -3.83 -13.97
N GLN A 135 6.48 -4.63 -13.72
CA GLN A 135 6.59 -5.85 -12.93
C GLN A 135 7.14 -6.99 -13.76
N ILE A 136 8.12 -7.71 -13.22
CA ILE A 136 8.75 -8.86 -13.87
C ILE A 136 8.51 -10.12 -13.03
N PHE A 137 7.89 -11.13 -13.64
CA PHE A 137 7.89 -12.50 -13.16
C PHE A 137 9.08 -13.21 -13.84
N PRO A 138 10.22 -13.47 -13.14
CA PRO A 138 11.47 -13.86 -13.80
C PRO A 138 11.32 -15.08 -14.71
N ASP A 139 10.76 -16.19 -14.21
CA ASP A 139 10.55 -17.41 -15.00
C ASP A 139 9.77 -17.17 -16.31
N ARG A 140 8.93 -16.13 -16.37
CA ARG A 140 8.02 -15.82 -17.48
C ARG A 140 8.43 -14.60 -18.29
N PHE A 141 9.66 -14.12 -18.17
CA PHE A 141 10.10 -12.89 -18.83
C PHE A 141 11.07 -13.16 -19.99
N CYS A 142 12.27 -13.65 -19.72
CA CYS A 142 13.28 -13.93 -20.73
C CYS A 142 14.26 -14.99 -20.21
N ASN A 143 14.49 -16.03 -21.00
CA ASN A 143 15.50 -17.05 -20.72
C ASN A 143 16.85 -16.60 -21.32
N GLY A 144 17.72 -16.07 -20.49
CA GLY A 144 19.04 -15.55 -20.91
C GLY A 144 20.15 -16.57 -20.80
N ASN A 145 20.00 -17.56 -19.89
CA ASN A 145 20.98 -18.63 -19.73
C ASN A 145 20.33 -20.02 -19.65
N PRO A 146 20.10 -20.68 -20.78
CA PRO A 146 19.47 -22.02 -20.80
C PRO A 146 20.20 -23.12 -20.03
N SER A 147 21.47 -22.92 -19.65
CA SER A 147 22.23 -23.92 -18.91
C SER A 147 21.80 -24.08 -17.45
N ILE A 148 21.08 -23.10 -16.90
CA ILE A 148 20.55 -23.13 -15.52
C ILE A 148 19.06 -23.45 -15.46
N ASN A 149 18.44 -23.80 -16.58
CA ASN A 149 17.02 -24.12 -16.63
C ASN A 149 16.68 -25.29 -15.71
N PRO A 150 15.50 -25.29 -15.08
CA PRO A 150 14.97 -26.49 -14.43
C PRO A 150 14.83 -27.66 -15.40
N GLU A 151 14.95 -28.88 -14.88
CA GLU A 151 14.92 -30.11 -15.67
C GLU A 151 13.66 -30.26 -16.56
N HIS A 152 12.51 -29.74 -16.10
CA HIS A 152 11.22 -29.82 -16.82
C HIS A 152 10.80 -28.49 -17.47
N CYS A 153 11.77 -27.67 -17.87
CA CYS A 153 11.52 -26.40 -18.49
C CYS A 153 10.76 -26.54 -19.82
N LYS A 154 9.63 -25.85 -19.96
CA LYS A 154 8.83 -25.83 -21.20
C LYS A 154 9.36 -24.78 -22.19
N LYS A 155 9.11 -25.07 -23.48
CA LYS A 155 9.43 -24.12 -24.54
C LYS A 155 8.40 -22.98 -24.58
N TRP A 156 8.86 -21.75 -24.77
CA TRP A 156 8.01 -20.57 -24.95
C TRP A 156 6.98 -20.78 -26.09
N GLN A 157 5.77 -20.23 -25.88
CA GLN A 157 4.69 -20.19 -26.87
C GLN A 157 4.19 -21.58 -27.33
N LYS A 158 4.45 -22.66 -26.60
CA LYS A 158 3.96 -23.99 -26.95
C LYS A 158 3.05 -24.58 -25.89
N GLY A 159 1.81 -24.89 -26.32
CA GLY A 159 0.84 -25.61 -25.51
C GLY A 159 0.09 -24.76 -24.50
N LYS A 160 -0.70 -25.42 -23.64
CA LYS A 160 -1.45 -24.80 -22.56
C LYS A 160 -0.49 -24.46 -21.40
N VAL A 161 -0.55 -23.23 -20.91
CA VAL A 161 0.24 -22.76 -19.77
C VAL A 161 -0.40 -23.25 -18.47
N GLY A 162 0.36 -24.01 -17.67
CA GLY A 162 -0.01 -24.42 -16.32
C GLY A 162 0.58 -23.47 -15.26
N MET A 163 -0.03 -23.42 -14.10
CA MET A 163 0.45 -22.57 -12.99
C MET A 163 1.85 -22.97 -12.50
N GLY A 164 2.13 -24.27 -12.42
CA GLY A 164 3.41 -24.81 -11.97
C GLY A 164 4.48 -24.99 -13.07
N ASP A 165 4.20 -24.56 -14.31
CA ASP A 165 5.13 -24.73 -15.41
C ASP A 165 6.32 -23.77 -15.31
N PHE A 166 7.51 -24.27 -15.58
CA PHE A 166 8.73 -23.48 -15.72
C PHE A 166 9.00 -23.17 -17.20
N TYR A 167 9.45 -21.95 -17.48
CA TYR A 167 9.83 -21.49 -18.81
C TYR A 167 11.28 -21.01 -18.88
N GLY A 168 12.00 -21.03 -17.76
CA GLY A 168 13.42 -20.80 -17.69
C GLY A 168 13.85 -19.34 -17.83
N GLY A 169 12.93 -18.40 -17.64
CA GLY A 169 13.31 -16.99 -17.52
C GLY A 169 14.19 -16.77 -16.27
N ASP A 170 15.18 -15.90 -16.38
CA ASP A 170 16.24 -15.75 -15.39
C ASP A 170 16.76 -14.29 -15.30
N ILE A 171 17.71 -14.04 -14.41
CA ILE A 171 18.33 -12.71 -14.21
C ILE A 171 19.20 -12.31 -15.42
N TYR A 172 19.81 -13.27 -16.11
CA TYR A 172 20.56 -13.01 -17.35
C TYR A 172 19.63 -12.44 -18.42
N GLY A 173 18.41 -13.01 -18.55
CA GLY A 173 17.39 -12.52 -19.46
C GLY A 173 16.85 -11.14 -19.06
N ILE A 174 16.71 -10.88 -17.77
CA ILE A 174 16.33 -9.52 -17.29
C ILE A 174 17.44 -8.53 -17.69
N LYS A 175 18.71 -8.86 -17.46
CA LYS A 175 19.86 -8.02 -17.85
C LYS A 175 19.88 -7.74 -19.36
N GLU A 176 19.65 -8.76 -20.18
CA GLU A 176 19.58 -8.63 -21.64
C GLU A 176 18.48 -7.65 -22.08
N LYS A 177 17.35 -7.63 -21.36
CA LYS A 177 16.19 -6.80 -21.71
C LYS A 177 16.19 -5.38 -21.09
N ILE A 178 17.22 -4.98 -20.35
CA ILE A 178 17.34 -3.61 -19.83
C ILE A 178 17.25 -2.55 -20.94
N PRO A 179 17.93 -2.69 -22.12
CA PRO A 179 17.78 -1.73 -23.22
C PRO A 179 16.34 -1.63 -23.75
N TYR A 180 15.65 -2.77 -23.87
CA TYR A 180 14.23 -2.81 -24.27
C TYR A 180 13.33 -2.07 -23.26
N LEU A 181 13.52 -2.30 -21.96
CA LEU A 181 12.75 -1.64 -20.91
C LEU A 181 12.99 -0.13 -20.91
N LYS A 182 14.23 0.31 -21.16
CA LYS A 182 14.57 1.73 -21.30
C LYS A 182 13.87 2.35 -22.52
N ASP A 183 13.90 1.68 -23.66
CA ASP A 183 13.25 2.15 -24.90
C ASP A 183 11.72 2.25 -24.74
N LEU A 184 11.14 1.35 -23.95
CA LEU A 184 9.73 1.38 -23.56
C LEU A 184 9.37 2.54 -22.60
N GLY A 185 10.35 3.27 -22.08
CA GLY A 185 10.15 4.37 -21.14
C GLY A 185 10.02 3.95 -19.68
N ILE A 186 10.42 2.72 -19.33
CA ILE A 186 10.40 2.21 -17.95
C ILE A 186 11.51 2.85 -17.14
N THR A 187 11.19 3.34 -15.95
CA THR A 187 12.12 3.96 -15.01
C THR A 187 12.23 3.23 -13.67
N GLY A 188 11.42 2.18 -13.47
CA GLY A 188 11.52 1.28 -12.34
C GLY A 188 11.07 -0.13 -12.69
N ILE A 189 11.78 -1.14 -12.23
CA ILE A 189 11.38 -2.55 -12.33
C ILE A 189 11.09 -3.11 -10.94
N TYR A 190 9.98 -3.84 -10.85
CA TYR A 190 9.60 -4.61 -9.69
C TYR A 190 9.74 -6.10 -10.02
N ILE A 191 10.68 -6.77 -9.39
CA ILE A 191 11.00 -8.17 -9.67
C ILE A 191 10.31 -9.04 -8.61
N ASN A 192 9.46 -9.97 -9.04
CA ASN A 192 8.88 -10.99 -8.17
C ASN A 192 10.00 -11.77 -7.44
N PRO A 193 9.70 -12.52 -6.37
CA PRO A 193 10.74 -13.15 -5.54
C PRO A 193 11.77 -13.90 -6.35
N ILE A 194 13.04 -13.76 -5.96
CA ILE A 194 14.19 -14.40 -6.64
C ILE A 194 14.95 -15.39 -5.76
N LEU A 195 14.57 -15.47 -4.47
CA LEU A 195 15.27 -16.30 -3.51
C LEU A 195 14.91 -17.78 -3.69
N LYS A 196 15.79 -18.65 -3.21
CA LYS A 196 15.69 -20.10 -3.38
C LYS A 196 14.35 -20.68 -2.96
N SER A 197 13.72 -21.41 -3.86
CA SER A 197 12.38 -21.98 -3.71
C SER A 197 12.12 -23.03 -4.77
N SER A 198 11.31 -24.02 -4.43
CA SER A 198 10.94 -25.12 -5.34
C SER A 198 9.95 -24.73 -6.43
N THR A 199 9.26 -23.57 -6.33
CA THR A 199 8.25 -23.14 -7.31
C THR A 199 8.80 -22.16 -8.33
N ASN A 200 8.07 -21.97 -9.44
CA ASN A 200 8.41 -20.98 -10.46
C ASN A 200 8.21 -19.53 -9.99
N HIS A 201 7.27 -19.28 -9.06
CA HIS A 201 6.93 -17.97 -8.53
C HIS A 201 7.76 -17.53 -7.30
N LYS A 202 8.46 -18.47 -6.66
CA LYS A 202 9.36 -18.26 -5.51
C LYS A 202 8.72 -17.67 -4.25
N TYR A 203 7.38 -17.60 -4.15
CA TYR A 203 6.70 -17.13 -2.93
C TYR A 203 6.75 -18.11 -1.76
N ASN A 204 7.24 -19.34 -1.94
CA ASN A 204 7.53 -20.32 -0.89
C ASN A 204 9.05 -20.37 -0.65
N THR A 205 9.61 -19.30 -0.11
CA THR A 205 11.05 -19.14 0.10
C THR A 205 11.59 -20.18 1.09
N ASP A 206 12.54 -20.99 0.64
CA ASP A 206 13.19 -22.05 1.42
C ASP A 206 14.55 -21.58 1.99
N ASP A 207 15.13 -20.53 1.42
CA ASP A 207 16.37 -19.93 1.88
C ASP A 207 16.38 -18.44 1.52
N TYR A 208 16.48 -17.58 2.55
CA TYR A 208 16.44 -16.12 2.39
C TYR A 208 17.81 -15.49 2.06
N GLU A 209 18.89 -16.27 2.10
CA GLU A 209 20.24 -15.79 1.87
C GLU A 209 20.79 -16.14 0.49
N VAL A 210 20.07 -16.97 -0.27
CA VAL A 210 20.54 -17.53 -1.54
C VAL A 210 19.57 -17.19 -2.67
N ILE A 211 20.08 -16.57 -3.74
CA ILE A 211 19.33 -16.44 -5.00
C ILE A 211 19.11 -17.84 -5.59
N ASP A 212 17.91 -18.07 -6.11
CA ASP A 212 17.57 -19.38 -6.71
C ASP A 212 18.54 -19.72 -7.87
N PRO A 213 19.21 -20.88 -7.85
CA PRO A 213 20.17 -21.26 -8.89
C PRO A 213 19.59 -21.28 -10.32
N HIS A 214 18.26 -21.47 -10.46
CA HIS A 214 17.59 -21.37 -11.77
C HIS A 214 17.40 -19.94 -12.24
N PHE A 215 17.61 -18.95 -11.37
CA PHE A 215 17.58 -17.53 -11.74
C PHE A 215 18.96 -16.92 -11.88
N GLY A 216 19.99 -17.54 -11.28
CA GLY A 216 21.37 -17.06 -11.32
C GLY A 216 22.02 -17.03 -9.96
N ASP A 217 22.87 -16.04 -9.73
CA ASP A 217 23.65 -15.83 -8.52
C ASP A 217 23.78 -14.33 -8.17
N ASP A 218 24.42 -14.03 -7.04
CA ASP A 218 24.65 -12.66 -6.57
C ASP A 218 25.44 -11.82 -7.58
N LYS A 219 26.35 -12.44 -8.32
CA LYS A 219 27.18 -11.73 -9.29
C LYS A 219 26.34 -11.20 -10.45
N ILE A 220 25.56 -12.06 -11.09
CA ILE A 220 24.70 -11.63 -12.20
C ILE A 220 23.61 -10.68 -11.74
N PHE A 221 23.09 -10.85 -10.52
CA PHE A 221 22.11 -9.92 -9.96
C PHE A 221 22.71 -8.54 -9.77
N LYS A 222 23.90 -8.45 -9.15
CA LYS A 222 24.63 -7.17 -8.99
C LYS A 222 24.89 -6.49 -10.33
N GLU A 223 25.40 -7.22 -11.31
CA GLU A 223 25.62 -6.70 -12.66
C GLU A 223 24.34 -6.17 -13.33
N THR A 224 23.22 -6.86 -13.11
CA THR A 224 21.90 -6.45 -13.63
C THR A 224 21.43 -5.16 -12.98
N VAL A 225 21.55 -5.04 -11.65
CA VAL A 225 21.21 -3.81 -10.91
C VAL A 225 22.06 -2.64 -11.35
N GLU A 226 23.39 -2.84 -11.50
CA GLU A 226 24.31 -1.81 -11.96
C GLU A 226 23.97 -1.33 -13.38
N LEU A 227 23.63 -2.26 -14.28
CA LEU A 227 23.22 -1.93 -15.64
C LEU A 227 21.86 -1.19 -15.65
N ALA A 228 20.88 -1.62 -14.84
CA ALA A 228 19.61 -0.94 -14.69
C ALA A 228 19.81 0.50 -14.22
N HIS A 229 20.58 0.70 -13.15
CA HIS A 229 20.88 2.02 -12.61
C HIS A 229 21.59 2.93 -13.62
N LYS A 230 22.57 2.40 -14.38
CA LYS A 230 23.24 3.13 -15.46
C LYS A 230 22.27 3.60 -16.56
N ASN A 231 21.16 2.88 -16.74
CA ASN A 231 20.08 3.23 -17.68
C ASN A 231 18.96 4.05 -17.07
N GLY A 232 19.10 4.50 -15.81
CA GLY A 232 18.09 5.31 -15.10
C GLY A 232 16.91 4.50 -14.57
N ILE A 233 17.01 3.18 -14.54
CA ILE A 233 15.96 2.27 -14.06
C ILE A 233 16.24 1.88 -12.62
N LYS A 234 15.31 2.15 -11.70
CA LYS A 234 15.32 1.69 -10.30
C LYS A 234 14.96 0.21 -10.23
N VAL A 235 15.51 -0.50 -9.25
CA VAL A 235 15.21 -1.92 -9.04
C VAL A 235 14.59 -2.11 -7.67
N MET A 236 13.46 -2.80 -7.63
CA MET A 236 12.78 -3.25 -6.42
C MET A 236 12.58 -4.76 -6.52
N VAL A 237 12.87 -5.49 -5.45
CA VAL A 237 12.70 -6.94 -5.36
C VAL A 237 11.64 -7.25 -4.33
N ASP A 238 10.79 -8.23 -4.63
CA ASP A 238 9.79 -8.72 -3.71
C ASP A 238 10.42 -9.49 -2.54
N ALA A 239 10.01 -9.15 -1.34
CA ALA A 239 10.50 -9.77 -0.11
C ALA A 239 9.38 -10.54 0.59
N VAL A 240 9.47 -11.87 0.60
CA VAL A 240 8.47 -12.77 1.19
C VAL A 240 8.69 -12.92 2.69
N PHE A 241 8.28 -11.92 3.49
CA PHE A 241 8.48 -11.94 4.94
C PHE A 241 7.25 -12.40 5.74
N ASN A 242 6.12 -12.65 5.08
CA ASN A 242 4.90 -13.11 5.75
C ASN A 242 4.98 -14.58 6.20
N HIS A 243 5.67 -15.42 5.46
CA HIS A 243 5.79 -16.86 5.70
C HIS A 243 7.08 -17.40 5.04
N SER A 244 7.50 -18.59 5.45
CA SER A 244 8.55 -19.37 4.78
C SER A 244 7.95 -20.50 3.94
N GLY A 245 8.76 -21.09 3.07
CA GLY A 245 8.45 -22.35 2.42
C GLY A 245 8.40 -23.52 3.41
N SER A 246 7.69 -24.59 3.03
CA SER A 246 7.63 -25.81 3.82
C SER A 246 8.96 -26.57 3.86
N ASP A 247 9.87 -26.26 2.94
CA ASP A 247 11.21 -26.84 2.86
C ASP A 247 12.29 -26.00 3.57
N HIS A 248 11.89 -24.87 4.18
CA HIS A 248 12.80 -24.03 4.95
C HIS A 248 13.44 -24.83 6.13
N PRO A 249 14.77 -24.78 6.32
CA PRO A 249 15.46 -25.58 7.33
C PRO A 249 14.91 -25.40 8.75
N PHE A 250 14.56 -24.18 9.15
CA PHE A 250 13.98 -23.90 10.47
C PHE A 250 12.59 -24.53 10.65
N TRP A 251 11.77 -24.53 9.60
CA TRP A 251 10.47 -25.21 9.64
C TRP A 251 10.62 -26.72 9.77
N LYS A 252 11.56 -27.32 9.03
CA LYS A 252 11.86 -28.75 9.17
C LYS A 252 12.41 -29.11 10.53
N ASP A 253 13.19 -28.22 11.13
CA ASP A 253 13.69 -28.43 12.50
C ASP A 253 12.56 -28.43 13.53
N VAL A 254 11.65 -27.45 13.45
CA VAL A 254 10.45 -27.39 14.33
C VAL A 254 9.57 -28.62 14.14
N GLN A 255 9.35 -29.08 12.92
CA GLN A 255 8.56 -30.30 12.68
C GLN A 255 9.17 -31.57 13.27
N LYS A 256 10.49 -31.62 13.35
CA LYS A 256 11.23 -32.77 13.84
C LYS A 256 11.45 -32.76 15.37
N ASN A 257 11.72 -31.59 15.92
CA ASN A 257 12.23 -31.43 17.28
C ASN A 257 11.25 -30.71 18.22
N GLY A 258 10.20 -30.09 17.71
CA GLY A 258 9.16 -29.38 18.45
C GLY A 258 9.48 -27.90 18.67
#